data_57f985d56b364813093b341340a25a40
#
_entry.id   57f985d56b364813093b341340a25a40
#
_cell.length_a   1.000
_cell.length_b   1.000
_cell.length_c   1.000
_cell.angle_alpha   90.00
_cell.angle_beta   90.00
_cell.angle_gamma   90.00
#
_symmetry.space_group_name_H-M   'P 1'
#
loop_
_entity.id
_entity.type
_entity.pdbx_description
1 polymer ?
#
loop_
_entity_poly.entity_id
_entity_poly.type
_entity_poly.pdbx_seq_one_letter_code
_entity_poly.pdbx_strand_id
1 'polypeptide(L)'
;LSLHDALPISELHVPFIINQNKYNILDRTVEKNGLKETAFKLGKGLITFCPLAQGLLTNRYLNGIPADSRMAHDPRFLNDSALTEKLHKQVMDLNNLAAERGQTLAEMSLAWLLHDGKVTSVLTGASKPQQILDNIGALKNTHFSDEELKLIDEISAR
;
A
#
# COMPACT_ATOMS: atom_id res chain seq x y z
N LEU A 1 5.09 -14.52 -6.69
CA LEU A 1 4.38 -15.81 -6.68
C LEU A 1 2.89 -15.55 -6.85
N SER A 2 2.28 -16.16 -7.84
CA SER A 2 0.83 -16.17 -8.00
C SER A 2 0.21 -17.23 -7.08
N LEU A 3 -1.13 -17.25 -6.96
CA LEU A 3 -1.83 -18.34 -6.28
C LEU A 3 -1.47 -19.70 -6.91
N HIS A 4 -1.27 -19.73 -8.24
CA HIS A 4 -0.83 -20.93 -8.99
C HIS A 4 0.53 -21.44 -8.55
N ASP A 5 1.42 -20.57 -8.05
CA ASP A 5 2.75 -20.97 -7.58
C ASP A 5 2.73 -21.36 -6.09
N ALA A 6 1.84 -20.74 -5.30
CA ALA A 6 1.77 -20.99 -3.86
C ALA A 6 1.18 -22.36 -3.49
N LEU A 7 0.20 -22.87 -4.25
CA LEU A 7 -0.42 -24.17 -4.01
C LEU A 7 0.54 -25.33 -4.24
N PRO A 8 1.23 -25.45 -5.41
CA PRO A 8 2.23 -26.48 -5.64
C PRO A 8 3.37 -26.47 -4.60
N ILE A 9 3.82 -25.27 -4.19
CA ILE A 9 4.85 -25.15 -3.14
C ILE A 9 4.36 -25.75 -1.81
N SER A 10 3.09 -25.54 -1.46
CA SER A 10 2.49 -26.11 -0.26
C SER A 10 2.33 -27.62 -0.37
N GLU A 11 1.89 -28.15 -1.51
CA GLU A 11 1.72 -29.58 -1.77
C GLU A 11 3.07 -30.33 -1.75
N LEU A 12 4.13 -29.71 -2.26
CA LEU A 12 5.49 -30.24 -2.24
C LEU A 12 6.19 -30.11 -0.88
N HIS A 13 5.49 -29.57 0.13
CA HIS A 13 6.04 -29.31 1.47
C HIS A 13 7.34 -28.49 1.48
N VAL A 14 7.50 -27.58 0.51
CA VAL A 14 8.66 -26.68 0.49
C VAL A 14 8.60 -25.75 1.70
N PRO A 15 9.62 -25.71 2.55
CA PRO A 15 9.59 -24.94 3.79
C PRO A 15 9.84 -23.44 3.53
N PHE A 16 8.88 -22.74 2.93
CA PHE A 16 8.92 -21.29 2.88
C PHE A 16 8.13 -20.69 4.06
N ILE A 17 8.59 -19.55 4.55
CA ILE A 17 8.01 -18.90 5.73
C ILE A 17 7.19 -17.66 5.30
N ILE A 18 7.68 -16.97 4.26
CA ILE A 18 7.19 -15.64 3.91
C ILE A 18 7.13 -15.45 2.39
N ASN A 19 6.14 -14.68 1.96
CA ASN A 19 5.96 -14.24 0.58
C ASN A 19 6.09 -12.73 0.52
N GLN A 20 6.76 -12.19 -0.50
CA GLN A 20 6.90 -10.74 -0.68
C GLN A 20 6.24 -10.31 -1.98
N ASN A 21 5.30 -9.36 -1.88
CA ASN A 21 4.56 -8.84 -3.03
C ASN A 21 4.36 -7.33 -2.96
N LYS A 22 4.13 -6.72 -4.13
CA LYS A 22 3.63 -5.35 -4.24
C LYS A 22 2.20 -5.31 -3.72
N TYR A 23 1.93 -4.42 -2.77
CA TYR A 23 0.59 -4.24 -2.23
C TYR A 23 0.42 -2.86 -1.62
N ASN A 24 -0.60 -2.15 -2.02
CA ASN A 24 -1.02 -0.84 -1.49
C ASN A 24 -2.48 -0.57 -1.91
N ILE A 25 -3.06 0.52 -1.45
CA ILE A 25 -4.46 0.89 -1.75
C ILE A 25 -4.75 0.94 -3.26
N LEU A 26 -3.78 1.38 -4.10
CA LEU A 26 -3.94 1.50 -5.55
C LEU A 26 -3.59 0.21 -6.32
N ASP A 27 -2.86 -0.73 -5.70
CA ASP A 27 -2.51 -2.02 -6.29
C ASP A 27 -2.88 -3.16 -5.34
N ARG A 28 -4.04 -3.74 -5.58
CA ARG A 28 -4.66 -4.78 -4.76
C ARG A 28 -4.62 -6.16 -5.42
N THR A 29 -3.61 -6.40 -6.26
CA THR A 29 -3.46 -7.66 -7.00
C THR A 29 -3.44 -8.88 -6.09
N VAL A 30 -2.77 -8.79 -4.92
CA VAL A 30 -2.67 -9.90 -3.96
C VAL A 30 -4.01 -10.27 -3.29
N GLU A 31 -4.97 -9.36 -3.27
CA GLU A 31 -6.35 -9.65 -2.84
C GLU A 31 -7.12 -10.32 -3.99
N LYS A 32 -7.09 -9.69 -5.17
CA LYS A 32 -7.85 -10.13 -6.35
C LYS A 32 -7.47 -11.55 -6.81
N ASN A 33 -6.20 -11.92 -6.68
CA ASN A 33 -5.72 -13.26 -7.02
C ASN A 33 -5.77 -14.26 -5.85
N GLY A 34 -6.28 -13.85 -4.68
CA GLY A 34 -6.43 -14.70 -3.50
C GLY A 34 -5.15 -15.03 -2.74
N LEU A 35 -3.99 -14.46 -3.13
CA LEU A 35 -2.70 -14.78 -2.50
C LEU A 35 -2.67 -14.38 -1.01
N LYS A 36 -3.17 -13.18 -0.68
CA LYS A 36 -3.22 -12.68 0.71
C LYS A 36 -3.98 -13.64 1.62
N GLU A 37 -5.16 -14.06 1.18
CA GLU A 37 -6.01 -14.97 1.94
C GLU A 37 -5.40 -16.38 2.05
N THR A 38 -4.81 -16.89 0.96
CA THR A 38 -4.16 -18.20 0.95
C THR A 38 -2.93 -18.22 1.85
N ALA A 39 -2.08 -17.19 1.80
CA ALA A 39 -0.91 -17.11 2.67
C ALA A 39 -1.33 -17.11 4.14
N PHE A 40 -2.34 -16.33 4.50
CA PHE A 40 -2.87 -16.29 5.86
C PHE A 40 -3.40 -17.65 6.32
N LYS A 41 -4.22 -18.34 5.52
CA LYS A 41 -4.76 -19.67 5.83
C LYS A 41 -3.68 -20.73 6.00
N LEU A 42 -2.59 -20.62 5.27
CA LEU A 42 -1.45 -21.53 5.35
C LEU A 42 -0.46 -21.16 6.48
N GLY A 43 -0.74 -20.15 7.29
CA GLY A 43 0.16 -19.66 8.33
C GLY A 43 1.48 -19.10 7.78
N LYS A 44 1.46 -18.54 6.54
CA LYS A 44 2.62 -17.95 5.89
C LYS A 44 2.59 -16.44 6.01
N GLY A 45 3.76 -15.84 6.23
CA GLY A 45 3.89 -14.40 6.29
C GLY A 45 3.72 -13.74 4.91
N LEU A 46 3.15 -12.54 4.89
CA LEU A 46 3.12 -11.65 3.74
C LEU A 46 3.87 -10.35 4.07
N ILE A 47 4.94 -10.08 3.32
CA ILE A 47 5.65 -8.80 3.35
C ILE A 47 5.23 -7.99 2.13
N THR A 48 4.92 -6.71 2.33
CA THR A 48 4.52 -5.84 1.22
C THR A 48 5.62 -4.84 0.88
N PHE A 49 5.89 -4.65 -0.41
CA PHE A 49 6.76 -3.58 -0.91
C PHE A 49 5.97 -2.55 -1.71
N CYS A 50 6.55 -1.37 -1.93
CA CYS A 50 5.86 -0.20 -2.52
C CYS A 50 4.54 0.16 -1.81
N PRO A 51 4.50 0.21 -0.48
CA PRO A 51 3.26 0.43 0.28
C PRO A 51 2.65 1.81 0.01
N LEU A 52 3.48 2.80 -0.31
CA LEU A 52 3.08 4.18 -0.62
C LEU A 52 3.03 4.45 -2.13
N ALA A 53 2.96 3.41 -2.97
CA ALA A 53 2.87 3.54 -4.44
C ALA A 53 3.92 4.52 -5.01
N GLN A 54 5.19 4.35 -4.60
CA GLN A 54 6.33 5.21 -4.98
C GLN A 54 6.17 6.70 -4.58
N GLY A 55 5.38 6.96 -3.55
CA GLY A 55 5.12 8.29 -3.01
C GLY A 55 3.79 8.91 -3.46
N LEU A 56 3.03 8.27 -4.36
CA LEU A 56 1.70 8.72 -4.74
C LEU A 56 0.73 8.77 -3.56
N LEU A 57 0.84 7.83 -2.62
CA LEU A 57 0.05 7.79 -1.39
C LEU A 57 0.70 8.62 -0.26
N THR A 58 1.15 9.81 -0.62
CA THR A 58 1.67 10.82 0.31
C THR A 58 1.14 12.19 -0.11
N ASN A 59 1.34 13.21 0.73
CA ASN A 59 0.99 14.60 0.39
C ASN A 59 1.89 15.22 -0.69
N ARG A 60 2.94 14.51 -1.14
CA ARG A 60 3.98 15.06 -2.02
C ARG A 60 3.45 15.47 -3.39
N TYR A 61 2.48 14.74 -3.93
CA TYR A 61 1.94 14.94 -5.28
C TYR A 61 0.55 15.61 -5.32
N LEU A 62 0.03 16.06 -4.19
CA LEU A 62 -1.30 16.70 -4.12
C LEU A 62 -1.37 18.01 -4.91
N ASN A 63 -0.26 18.75 -4.95
CA ASN A 63 -0.17 20.06 -5.61
C ASN A 63 0.66 20.01 -6.90
N GLY A 64 0.74 18.84 -7.55
CA GLY A 64 1.55 18.65 -8.76
C GLY A 64 2.85 17.90 -8.49
N ILE A 65 3.76 17.88 -9.47
CA ILE A 65 5.02 17.16 -9.42
C ILE A 65 6.12 18.07 -8.87
N PRO A 66 6.64 17.84 -7.65
CA PRO A 66 7.75 18.62 -7.13
C PRO A 66 9.02 18.43 -7.96
N ALA A 67 9.77 19.51 -8.18
CA ALA A 67 11.01 19.48 -8.97
C ALA A 67 12.09 18.53 -8.38
N ASP A 68 12.07 18.32 -7.05
CA ASP A 68 12.97 17.41 -6.34
C ASP A 68 12.41 15.98 -6.20
N SER A 69 11.31 15.67 -6.89
CA SER A 69 10.67 14.36 -6.81
C SER A 69 11.36 13.33 -7.70
N ARG A 70 11.20 12.04 -7.35
CA ARG A 70 11.67 10.95 -8.20
C ARG A 70 11.01 10.99 -9.58
N MET A 71 9.74 11.39 -9.68
CA MET A 71 9.02 11.53 -10.94
C MET A 71 9.66 12.57 -11.85
N ALA A 72 10.19 13.67 -11.30
CA ALA A 72 10.86 14.71 -12.08
C ALA A 72 12.27 14.28 -12.57
N HIS A 73 12.95 13.38 -11.86
CA HIS A 73 14.34 13.02 -12.14
C HIS A 73 14.52 11.62 -12.74
N ASP A 74 13.59 10.71 -12.53
CA ASP A 74 13.69 9.32 -12.99
C ASP A 74 12.34 8.79 -13.50
N PRO A 75 12.00 9.04 -14.77
CA PRO A 75 10.72 8.64 -15.34
C PRO A 75 10.58 7.12 -15.57
N ARG A 76 11.62 6.33 -15.31
CA ARG A 76 11.59 4.86 -15.51
C ARG A 76 10.60 4.15 -14.60
N PHE A 77 10.33 4.70 -13.41
CA PHE A 77 9.48 4.07 -12.41
C PHE A 77 8.12 4.77 -12.24
N LEU A 78 8.10 6.07 -12.45
CA LEU A 78 6.91 6.89 -12.32
C LEU A 78 7.05 8.06 -13.30
N ASN A 79 6.27 8.10 -14.36
CA ASN A 79 6.29 9.15 -15.38
C ASN A 79 5.05 10.05 -15.29
N ASP A 80 5.10 11.20 -15.94
CA ASP A 80 4.01 12.19 -15.92
C ASP A 80 2.67 11.61 -16.39
N SER A 81 2.69 10.63 -17.30
CA SER A 81 1.48 9.94 -17.76
C SER A 81 0.84 9.05 -16.69
N ALA A 82 1.57 8.71 -15.62
CA ALA A 82 1.03 7.94 -14.51
C ALA A 82 0.14 8.79 -13.60
N LEU A 83 0.33 10.12 -13.56
CA LEU A 83 -0.50 11.04 -12.78
C LEU A 83 -1.69 11.52 -13.62
N THR A 84 -2.59 10.61 -13.96
CA THR A 84 -3.83 10.94 -14.65
C THR A 84 -4.76 11.77 -13.75
N GLU A 85 -5.69 12.54 -14.35
CA GLU A 85 -6.72 13.27 -13.58
C GLU A 85 -7.52 12.31 -12.67
N LYS A 86 -7.79 11.11 -13.16
CA LYS A 86 -8.44 10.05 -12.40
C LYS A 86 -7.65 9.67 -11.15
N LEU A 87 -6.36 9.37 -11.31
CA LEU A 87 -5.48 8.99 -10.19
C LEU A 87 -5.30 10.16 -9.22
N HIS A 88 -5.12 11.38 -9.73
CA HIS A 88 -5.03 12.56 -8.88
C HIS A 88 -6.27 12.73 -8.01
N LYS A 89 -7.47 12.56 -8.60
CA LYS A 89 -8.73 12.60 -7.85
C LYS A 89 -8.80 11.51 -6.77
N GLN A 90 -8.41 10.26 -7.11
CA GLN A 90 -8.35 9.17 -6.12
C GLN A 90 -7.45 9.53 -4.94
N VAL A 91 -6.26 10.06 -5.21
CA VAL A 91 -5.29 10.45 -4.17
C VAL A 91 -5.84 11.60 -3.32
N MET A 92 -6.50 12.59 -3.93
CA MET A 92 -7.15 13.68 -3.19
C MET A 92 -8.27 13.17 -2.28
N ASP A 93 -9.15 12.30 -2.79
CA ASP A 93 -10.25 11.73 -2.01
C ASP A 93 -9.71 10.90 -0.82
N LEU A 94 -8.65 10.11 -1.04
CA LEU A 94 -7.97 9.35 0.03
C LEU A 94 -7.30 10.28 1.05
N ASN A 95 -6.71 11.40 0.60
CA ASN A 95 -6.11 12.37 1.51
C ASN A 95 -7.14 13.07 2.40
N ASN A 96 -8.32 13.36 1.87
CA ASN A 96 -9.42 13.92 2.66
C ASN A 96 -9.87 12.93 3.75
N LEU A 97 -10.05 11.66 3.39
CA LEU A 97 -10.38 10.63 4.37
C LEU A 97 -9.29 10.48 5.45
N ALA A 98 -8.01 10.53 5.05
CA ALA A 98 -6.90 10.48 6.01
C ALA A 98 -6.96 11.65 7.00
N ALA A 99 -7.26 12.87 6.51
CA ALA A 99 -7.40 14.05 7.35
C ALA A 99 -8.56 13.93 8.35
N GLU A 100 -9.71 13.39 7.93
CA GLU A 100 -10.85 13.10 8.82
C GLU A 100 -10.47 12.11 9.94
N ARG A 101 -9.56 11.18 9.65
CA ARG A 101 -9.01 10.23 10.62
C ARG A 101 -7.93 10.82 11.53
N GLY A 102 -7.52 12.08 11.31
CA GLY A 102 -6.40 12.71 11.99
C GLY A 102 -5.04 12.10 11.63
N GLN A 103 -4.92 11.52 10.45
CA GLN A 103 -3.71 10.90 9.91
C GLN A 103 -3.25 11.63 8.63
N THR A 104 -1.97 11.54 8.33
CA THR A 104 -1.49 11.84 6.98
C THR A 104 -1.90 10.72 6.02
N LEU A 105 -1.95 11.01 4.72
CA LEU A 105 -2.23 9.98 3.71
C LEU A 105 -1.25 8.80 3.79
N ALA A 106 0.03 9.07 4.07
CA ALA A 106 1.03 8.03 4.26
C ALA A 106 0.73 7.14 5.47
N GLU A 107 0.43 7.75 6.63
CA GLU A 107 0.07 7.01 7.85
C GLU A 107 -1.18 6.16 7.63
N MET A 108 -2.25 6.73 7.05
CA MET A 108 -3.46 5.98 6.74
C MET A 108 -3.19 4.81 5.79
N SER A 109 -2.39 5.03 4.74
CA SER A 109 -2.08 3.98 3.75
C SER A 109 -1.29 2.82 4.35
N LEU A 110 -0.35 3.11 5.25
CA LEU A 110 0.41 2.09 5.98
C LEU A 110 -0.47 1.36 7.02
N ALA A 111 -1.30 2.11 7.75
CA ALA A 111 -2.26 1.56 8.71
C ALA A 111 -3.26 0.62 8.02
N TRP A 112 -3.74 1.00 6.82
CA TRP A 112 -4.65 0.18 6.03
C TRP A 112 -4.03 -1.16 5.61
N LEU A 113 -2.75 -1.22 5.31
CA LEU A 113 -2.08 -2.49 5.02
C LEU A 113 -2.07 -3.46 6.20
N LEU A 114 -2.09 -2.93 7.43
CA LEU A 114 -1.97 -3.69 8.67
C LEU A 114 -3.33 -3.99 9.35
N HIS A 115 -4.43 -3.39 8.89
CA HIS A 115 -5.70 -3.33 9.61
C HIS A 115 -6.33 -4.71 9.92
N ASP A 116 -6.16 -5.69 9.04
CA ASP A 116 -6.79 -7.02 9.17
C ASP A 116 -5.83 -8.11 9.70
N GLY A 117 -4.59 -7.74 10.04
CA GLY A 117 -3.58 -8.65 10.59
C GLY A 117 -3.05 -9.71 9.62
N LYS A 118 -3.39 -9.64 8.31
CA LYS A 118 -2.94 -10.61 7.30
C LYS A 118 -1.61 -10.22 6.64
N VAL A 119 -1.21 -8.97 6.76
CA VAL A 119 0.12 -8.49 6.36
C VAL A 119 1.04 -8.56 7.57
N THR A 120 2.13 -9.30 7.45
CA THR A 120 3.10 -9.51 8.54
C THR A 120 4.03 -8.32 8.72
N SER A 121 4.46 -7.71 7.61
CA SER A 121 5.38 -6.57 7.62
C SER A 121 5.25 -5.72 6.38
N VAL A 122 5.51 -4.43 6.54
CA VAL A 122 5.47 -3.44 5.46
C VAL A 122 6.86 -2.86 5.26
N LEU A 123 7.41 -2.99 4.05
CA LEU A 123 8.71 -2.45 3.68
C LEU A 123 8.57 -0.99 3.26
N THR A 124 9.06 -0.08 4.07
CA THR A 124 9.10 1.35 3.76
C THR A 124 10.52 1.80 3.44
N GLY A 125 10.67 2.59 2.39
CA GLY A 125 11.90 3.32 2.09
C GLY A 125 11.83 4.75 2.62
N ALA A 126 12.92 5.27 3.15
CA ALA A 126 13.01 6.65 3.61
C ALA A 126 14.32 7.29 3.16
N SER A 127 14.26 8.54 2.67
CA SER A 127 15.44 9.35 2.34
C SER A 127 15.84 10.30 3.47
N LYS A 128 15.00 10.44 4.49
CA LYS A 128 15.21 11.32 5.66
C LYS A 128 14.76 10.60 6.93
N PRO A 129 15.46 10.75 8.07
CA PRO A 129 15.08 10.12 9.34
C PRO A 129 13.64 10.43 9.77
N GLN A 130 13.16 11.66 9.53
CA GLN A 130 11.82 12.07 9.89
C GLN A 130 10.75 11.20 9.21
N GLN A 131 10.95 10.78 7.96
CA GLN A 131 10.01 9.89 7.26
C GLN A 131 9.85 8.53 7.95
N ILE A 132 10.89 8.04 8.64
CA ILE A 132 10.79 6.80 9.42
C ILE A 132 9.86 7.02 10.60
N LEU A 133 10.03 8.13 11.32
CA LEU A 133 9.19 8.49 12.47
C LEU A 133 7.73 8.70 12.05
N ASP A 134 7.51 9.39 10.94
CA ASP A 134 6.18 9.60 10.36
C ASP A 134 5.52 8.25 9.98
N ASN A 135 6.26 7.37 9.32
CA ASN A 135 5.76 6.04 8.96
C ASN A 135 5.39 5.19 10.18
N ILE A 136 6.17 5.26 11.28
CA ILE A 136 5.86 4.60 12.56
C ILE A 136 4.57 5.18 13.16
N GLY A 137 4.27 6.45 12.90
CA GLY A 137 3.02 7.11 13.30
C GLY A 137 1.76 6.37 12.86
N ALA A 138 1.81 5.63 11.74
CA ALA A 138 0.72 4.79 11.26
C ALA A 138 0.22 3.77 12.29
N LEU A 139 1.08 3.29 13.17
CA LEU A 139 0.75 2.30 14.20
C LEU A 139 -0.13 2.85 15.33
N LYS A 140 -0.28 4.18 15.42
CA LYS A 140 -1.12 4.81 16.45
C LYS A 140 -2.61 4.59 16.21
N ASN A 141 -3.01 4.39 14.94
CA ASN A 141 -4.41 4.16 14.57
C ASN A 141 -4.48 3.23 13.34
N THR A 142 -4.52 1.93 13.59
CA THR A 142 -4.68 0.88 12.56
C THR A 142 -6.11 0.36 12.47
N HIS A 143 -7.02 0.87 13.29
CA HIS A 143 -8.43 0.52 13.24
C HIS A 143 -9.15 1.31 12.14
N PHE A 144 -10.02 0.64 11.39
CA PHE A 144 -10.89 1.24 10.38
C PHE A 144 -12.34 0.80 10.64
N SER A 145 -13.29 1.72 10.45
CA SER A 145 -14.70 1.35 10.40
C SER A 145 -15.06 0.69 9.06
N ASP A 146 -16.17 -0.02 9.02
CA ASP A 146 -16.66 -0.64 7.79
C ASP A 146 -16.98 0.41 6.71
N GLU A 147 -17.45 1.59 7.12
CA GLU A 147 -17.69 2.73 6.22
C GLU A 147 -16.41 3.27 5.61
N GLU A 148 -15.35 3.42 6.42
CA GLU A 148 -14.03 3.87 5.93
C GLU A 148 -13.43 2.86 4.95
N LEU A 149 -13.47 1.57 5.26
CA LEU A 149 -12.98 0.51 4.37
C LEU A 149 -13.77 0.50 3.05
N LYS A 150 -15.10 0.61 3.12
CA LYS A 150 -15.95 0.70 1.94
C LYS A 150 -15.62 1.91 1.08
N LEU A 151 -15.41 3.08 1.70
CA LEU A 151 -15.03 4.29 0.98
C LEU A 151 -13.66 4.14 0.29
N ILE A 152 -12.67 3.55 0.97
CA ILE A 152 -11.37 3.23 0.37
C ILE A 152 -11.53 2.29 -0.82
N ASP A 153 -12.39 1.28 -0.71
CA ASP A 153 -12.69 0.33 -1.79
C ASP A 153 -13.32 1.04 -3.00
N GLU A 154 -14.30 1.90 -2.78
CA GLU A 154 -14.94 2.68 -3.83
C GLU A 154 -13.98 3.66 -4.52
N ILE A 155 -13.12 4.33 -3.77
CA ILE A 155 -12.12 5.25 -4.33
C ILE A 155 -11.09 4.47 -5.14
N SER A 156 -10.57 3.37 -4.61
CA SER A 156 -9.51 2.59 -5.27
C SER A 156 -9.98 1.82 -6.51
N ALA A 157 -11.28 1.52 -6.62
CA ALA A 157 -11.87 0.82 -7.77
C ALA A 157 -12.15 1.72 -8.98
N ARG A 158 -12.12 3.03 -8.80
CA ARG A 158 -12.34 4.01 -9.90
C ARG A 158 -11.16 3.99 -10.84
#